data_e7346a8c1dd12984c0d37deef82686d1
#
_entry.id   e7346a8c1dd12984c0d37deef82686d1
#
_cell.length_a   1.000
_cell.length_b   1.000
_cell.length_c   1.000
_cell.angle_alpha   90.00
_cell.angle_beta   90.00
_cell.angle_gamma   90.00
#
_symmetry.space_group_name_H-M   'P 1'
#
loop_
_entity.id
_entity.type
_entity.pdbx_description
1 polymer ?
#
loop_
_entity_poly.entity_id
_entity_poly.type
_entity_poly.pdbx_seq_one_letter_code
_entity_poly.pdbx_strand_id
1 'polypeptide(L)'
;MITFFFRKKREGVNSIEMVFSTIESLLPLHTSIQLPCEGASPKVLFKNILFAYRNKAKINHITGDAHYIALGLGRNTVLTVHDVQSAMQINNPLKRLYVKLFWFWLPALTVRRITIISEFTKNELSKIIPFAKNKILVIHNAFNPTIGYVKKIRDSRPVILHMGTKPNKNLERVVEALKGMDCLLIIVGKMSEKQLLLLESSTIDYENHYDVSYEEIIQCYQRCDIV
;
A
#
# COMPACT_ATOMS: atom_id res chain seq x y z
N MET A 1 11.52 -18.93 -13.35
CA MET A 1 10.73 -17.74 -13.72
C MET A 1 9.61 -17.57 -12.70
N ILE A 2 9.46 -16.37 -12.17
CA ILE A 2 8.45 -15.95 -11.20
C ILE A 2 7.44 -15.07 -11.94
N THR A 3 6.15 -15.25 -11.69
CA THR A 3 5.11 -14.35 -12.19
C THR A 3 4.50 -13.57 -11.04
N PHE A 4 4.62 -12.25 -11.10
CA PHE A 4 3.97 -11.30 -10.19
C PHE A 4 2.57 -10.96 -10.69
N PHE A 5 1.58 -11.08 -9.81
CA PHE A 5 0.19 -10.72 -10.09
C PHE A 5 -0.16 -9.44 -9.34
N PHE A 6 -0.38 -8.38 -10.10
CA PHE A 6 -0.80 -7.08 -9.60
C PHE A 6 -2.31 -6.93 -9.69
N ARG A 7 -2.89 -6.21 -8.74
CA ARG A 7 -4.27 -5.73 -8.88
C ARG A 7 -4.42 -4.87 -10.14
N LYS A 8 -5.64 -4.64 -10.60
CA LYS A 8 -5.89 -3.64 -11.64
C LYS A 8 -5.43 -2.27 -11.13
N LYS A 9 -4.68 -1.54 -11.97
CA LYS A 9 -4.12 -0.23 -11.62
C LYS A 9 -5.26 0.74 -11.28
N ARG A 10 -5.04 1.55 -10.23
CA ARG A 10 -5.95 2.61 -9.77
C ARG A 10 -5.21 3.94 -9.86
N GLU A 11 -5.89 4.98 -10.31
CA GLU A 11 -5.33 6.32 -10.32
C GLU A 11 -4.95 6.78 -8.90
N GLY A 12 -3.80 7.41 -8.77
CA GLY A 12 -3.31 7.92 -7.48
C GLY A 12 -2.99 6.88 -6.41
N VAL A 13 -2.88 5.58 -6.75
CA VAL A 13 -2.57 4.51 -5.78
C VAL A 13 -1.50 3.58 -6.34
N ASN A 14 -0.23 3.91 -6.10
CA ASN A 14 0.93 3.22 -6.68
C ASN A 14 1.88 2.60 -5.64
N SER A 15 1.54 2.61 -4.34
CA SER A 15 2.48 2.19 -3.28
C SER A 15 2.93 0.73 -3.38
N ILE A 16 2.03 -0.19 -3.72
CA ILE A 16 2.35 -1.61 -3.89
C ILE A 16 3.23 -1.80 -5.14
N GLU A 17 2.82 -1.16 -6.23
CA GLU A 17 3.51 -1.20 -7.51
C GLU A 17 4.96 -0.69 -7.38
N MET A 18 5.18 0.37 -6.59
CA MET A 18 6.52 0.93 -6.34
C MET A 18 7.42 -0.01 -5.52
N VAL A 19 6.89 -0.64 -4.46
CA VAL A 19 7.64 -1.64 -3.69
C VAL A 19 8.08 -2.80 -4.59
N PHE A 20 7.15 -3.31 -5.41
CA PHE A 20 7.45 -4.45 -6.26
C PHE A 20 8.31 -4.10 -7.47
N SER A 21 8.26 -2.88 -8.02
CA SER A 21 9.18 -2.45 -9.07
C SER A 21 10.64 -2.48 -8.61
N THR A 22 10.90 -2.13 -7.35
CA THR A 22 12.25 -2.28 -6.75
C THR A 22 12.66 -3.75 -6.66
N ILE A 23 11.76 -4.65 -6.28
CA ILE A 23 12.03 -6.08 -6.23
C ILE A 23 12.27 -6.66 -7.64
N GLU A 24 11.45 -6.27 -8.60
CA GLU A 24 11.53 -6.69 -10.00
C GLU A 24 12.86 -6.30 -10.64
N SER A 25 13.36 -5.09 -10.36
CA SER A 25 14.65 -4.61 -10.86
C SER A 25 15.85 -5.47 -10.42
N LEU A 26 15.70 -6.23 -9.33
CA LEU A 26 16.72 -7.14 -8.80
C LEU A 26 16.55 -8.58 -9.30
N LEU A 27 15.50 -8.90 -10.03
CA LEU A 27 15.19 -10.25 -10.49
C LEU A 27 15.31 -10.37 -12.00
N PRO A 28 16.33 -11.07 -12.54
CA PRO A 28 16.60 -11.10 -13.97
C PRO A 28 15.53 -11.86 -14.79
N LEU A 29 14.76 -12.75 -14.16
CA LEU A 29 13.78 -13.60 -14.84
C LEU A 29 12.43 -13.56 -14.11
N HIS A 30 11.63 -12.59 -14.43
CA HIS A 30 10.26 -12.45 -13.93
C HIS A 30 9.28 -12.04 -15.05
N THR A 31 8.00 -12.15 -14.77
CA THR A 31 6.90 -11.62 -15.59
C THR A 31 5.92 -10.93 -14.67
N SER A 32 5.40 -9.78 -15.10
CA SER A 32 4.43 -9.00 -14.34
C SER A 32 3.10 -8.97 -15.07
N ILE A 33 2.03 -9.36 -14.39
CA ILE A 33 0.69 -9.48 -14.95
C ILE A 33 -0.27 -8.65 -14.11
N GLN A 34 -1.06 -7.82 -14.78
CA GLN A 34 -2.10 -7.02 -14.16
C GLN A 34 -3.46 -7.72 -14.30
N LEU A 35 -4.25 -7.75 -13.22
CA LEU A 35 -5.60 -8.33 -13.25
C LEU A 35 -6.56 -7.49 -14.12
N PRO A 36 -7.44 -8.13 -14.88
CA PRO A 36 -8.33 -7.44 -15.82
C PRO A 36 -9.47 -6.65 -15.15
N CYS A 37 -9.90 -7.08 -13.95
CA CYS A 37 -11.07 -6.50 -13.30
C CYS A 37 -10.74 -5.89 -11.94
N GLU A 38 -11.35 -4.73 -11.64
CA GLU A 38 -11.34 -4.10 -10.34
C GLU A 38 -12.65 -4.41 -9.59
N GLY A 39 -12.57 -4.47 -8.24
CA GLY A 39 -13.72 -4.65 -7.37
C GLY A 39 -13.74 -5.99 -6.65
N ALA A 40 -14.79 -6.19 -5.86
CA ALA A 40 -14.95 -7.32 -4.95
C ALA A 40 -16.25 -8.12 -5.16
N SER A 41 -16.96 -7.91 -6.27
CA SER A 41 -18.16 -8.69 -6.55
C SER A 41 -17.81 -10.15 -6.92
N PRO A 42 -18.69 -11.12 -6.67
CA PRO A 42 -18.46 -12.53 -7.02
C PRO A 42 -18.09 -12.74 -8.50
N LYS A 43 -18.71 -11.96 -9.40
CA LYS A 43 -18.42 -11.99 -10.84
C LYS A 43 -16.97 -11.53 -11.14
N VAL A 44 -16.50 -10.50 -10.45
CA VAL A 44 -15.12 -9.99 -10.57
C VAL A 44 -14.13 -11.02 -10.01
N LEU A 45 -14.42 -11.59 -8.83
CA LEU A 45 -13.58 -12.61 -8.25
C LEU A 45 -13.41 -13.79 -9.22
N PHE A 46 -14.52 -14.31 -9.74
CA PHE A 46 -14.49 -15.43 -10.68
C PHE A 46 -13.66 -15.13 -11.93
N LYS A 47 -13.87 -13.96 -12.56
CA LYS A 47 -13.09 -13.54 -13.74
C LYS A 47 -11.59 -13.47 -13.45
N ASN A 48 -11.20 -12.85 -12.35
CA ASN A 48 -9.81 -12.70 -11.97
C ASN A 48 -9.17 -14.04 -11.56
N ILE A 49 -9.90 -14.93 -10.87
CA ILE A 49 -9.43 -16.28 -10.52
C ILE A 49 -9.18 -17.10 -11.80
N LEU A 50 -10.11 -17.08 -12.75
CA LEU A 50 -9.96 -17.79 -14.02
C LEU A 50 -8.80 -17.22 -14.85
N PHE A 51 -8.66 -15.91 -14.87
CA PHE A 51 -7.53 -15.23 -15.52
C PHE A 51 -6.19 -15.66 -14.89
N ALA A 52 -6.09 -15.63 -13.56
CA ALA A 52 -4.90 -16.07 -12.84
C ALA A 52 -4.58 -17.55 -13.10
N TYR A 53 -5.59 -18.42 -13.10
CA TYR A 53 -5.43 -19.84 -13.44
C TYR A 53 -4.81 -20.06 -14.83
N ARG A 54 -5.28 -19.31 -15.84
CA ARG A 54 -4.79 -19.41 -17.22
C ARG A 54 -3.37 -18.88 -17.41
N ASN A 55 -2.94 -17.97 -16.53
CA ASN A 55 -1.63 -17.29 -16.59
C ASN A 55 -0.66 -17.75 -15.48
N LYS A 56 -0.97 -18.84 -14.76
CA LYS A 56 -0.12 -19.33 -13.69
C LYS A 56 1.21 -19.86 -14.21
N ALA A 57 2.28 -19.58 -13.48
CA ALA A 57 3.62 -20.07 -13.73
C ALA A 57 4.07 -21.11 -12.69
N LYS A 58 5.33 -21.54 -12.78
CA LYS A 58 5.93 -22.48 -11.81
C LYS A 58 5.96 -21.89 -10.39
N ILE A 59 6.23 -20.59 -10.27
CA ILE A 59 6.17 -19.82 -9.02
C ILE A 59 5.34 -18.57 -9.29
N ASN A 60 4.36 -18.31 -8.42
CA ASN A 60 3.49 -17.17 -8.52
C ASN A 60 3.62 -16.30 -7.28
N HIS A 61 3.52 -14.99 -7.43
CA HIS A 61 3.53 -14.05 -6.33
C HIS A 61 2.36 -13.07 -6.47
N ILE A 62 1.45 -13.10 -5.51
CA ILE A 62 0.36 -12.12 -5.39
C ILE A 62 0.90 -10.93 -4.61
N THR A 63 1.00 -9.78 -5.27
CA THR A 63 1.66 -8.60 -4.70
C THR A 63 0.85 -7.86 -3.64
N GLY A 64 -0.46 -8.14 -3.54
CA GLY A 64 -1.37 -7.59 -2.54
C GLY A 64 -2.79 -7.39 -3.07
N ASP A 65 -3.71 -6.97 -2.22
CA ASP A 65 -5.11 -6.60 -2.47
C ASP A 65 -6.01 -7.69 -3.11
N ALA A 66 -5.52 -8.49 -4.03
CA ALA A 66 -6.29 -9.49 -4.77
C ALA A 66 -6.05 -10.92 -4.27
N HIS A 67 -6.03 -11.13 -2.95
CA HIS A 67 -5.66 -12.39 -2.31
C HIS A 67 -6.45 -13.60 -2.83
N TYR A 68 -7.73 -13.41 -3.19
CA TYR A 68 -8.64 -14.44 -3.68
C TYR A 68 -8.15 -15.16 -4.95
N ILE A 69 -7.26 -14.54 -5.75
CA ILE A 69 -6.71 -15.21 -6.95
C ILE A 69 -5.82 -16.40 -6.61
N ALA A 70 -5.39 -16.54 -5.34
CA ALA A 70 -4.71 -17.73 -4.85
C ALA A 70 -5.46 -19.02 -5.19
N LEU A 71 -6.80 -18.97 -5.24
CA LEU A 71 -7.66 -20.10 -5.62
C LEU A 71 -7.39 -20.60 -7.05
N GLY A 72 -7.01 -19.70 -7.96
CA GLY A 72 -6.64 -20.05 -9.33
C GLY A 72 -5.15 -20.46 -9.46
N LEU A 73 -4.28 -19.90 -8.64
CA LEU A 73 -2.82 -20.09 -8.73
C LEU A 73 -2.34 -21.36 -8.03
N GLY A 74 -3.00 -21.75 -6.93
CA GLY A 74 -2.69 -22.95 -6.20
C GLY A 74 -1.46 -22.83 -5.27
N ARG A 75 -0.91 -24.01 -4.88
CA ARG A 75 0.09 -24.12 -3.81
C ARG A 75 1.43 -23.44 -4.10
N ASN A 76 1.83 -23.35 -5.35
CA ASN A 76 3.12 -22.73 -5.72
C ASN A 76 3.04 -21.20 -5.76
N THR A 77 2.40 -20.63 -4.76
CA THR A 77 2.13 -19.20 -4.65
C THR A 77 2.64 -18.64 -3.35
N VAL A 78 3.25 -17.46 -3.43
CA VAL A 78 3.52 -16.56 -2.32
C VAL A 78 2.47 -15.44 -2.35
N LEU A 79 1.93 -15.08 -1.19
CA LEU A 79 0.98 -13.97 -1.02
C LEU A 79 1.58 -12.91 -0.12
N THR A 80 1.69 -11.68 -0.59
CA THR A 80 2.03 -10.53 0.27
C THR A 80 0.76 -9.87 0.81
N VAL A 81 0.68 -9.70 2.14
CA VAL A 81 -0.40 -8.97 2.82
C VAL A 81 0.19 -7.71 3.43
N HIS A 82 -0.25 -6.54 2.95
CA HIS A 82 0.27 -5.25 3.41
C HIS A 82 -0.41 -4.78 4.71
N ASP A 83 -1.72 -4.93 4.80
CA ASP A 83 -2.50 -4.63 6.00
C ASP A 83 -3.74 -5.54 6.12
N VAL A 84 -4.33 -5.57 7.29
CA VAL A 84 -5.56 -6.33 7.57
C VAL A 84 -6.67 -5.43 8.13
N GLN A 85 -6.36 -4.22 8.55
CA GLN A 85 -7.29 -3.36 9.30
C GLN A 85 -8.43 -2.87 8.43
N SER A 86 -8.14 -2.40 7.22
CA SER A 86 -9.14 -1.92 6.26
C SER A 86 -10.21 -2.98 5.96
N ALA A 87 -9.81 -4.24 5.91
CA ALA A 87 -10.72 -5.37 5.68
C ALA A 87 -11.56 -5.74 6.92
N MET A 88 -11.08 -5.42 8.12
CA MET A 88 -11.72 -5.78 9.38
C MET A 88 -12.66 -4.69 9.92
N GLN A 89 -12.52 -3.45 9.47
CA GLN A 89 -13.37 -2.30 9.85
C GLN A 89 -14.72 -2.28 9.12
N ILE A 90 -15.14 -3.40 8.55
CA ILE A 90 -16.43 -3.53 7.84
C ILE A 90 -17.55 -3.74 8.86
N ASN A 91 -18.48 -2.80 8.98
CA ASN A 91 -19.60 -2.88 9.93
C ASN A 91 -20.59 -3.98 9.60
N ASN A 92 -20.86 -4.26 8.32
CA ASN A 92 -21.79 -5.30 7.90
C ASN A 92 -21.17 -6.70 8.15
N PRO A 93 -21.80 -7.57 8.99
CA PRO A 93 -21.24 -8.87 9.37
C PRO A 93 -21.12 -9.84 8.19
N LEU A 94 -22.09 -9.85 7.27
CA LEU A 94 -22.05 -10.71 6.09
C LEU A 94 -20.94 -10.32 5.14
N LYS A 95 -20.78 -9.01 4.90
CA LYS A 95 -19.69 -8.49 4.08
C LYS A 95 -18.33 -8.76 4.74
N ARG A 96 -18.22 -8.62 6.06
CA ARG A 96 -17.01 -8.94 6.81
C ARG A 96 -16.66 -10.43 6.72
N LEU A 97 -17.66 -11.32 6.83
CA LEU A 97 -17.46 -12.77 6.65
C LEU A 97 -16.99 -13.09 5.22
N TYR A 98 -17.61 -12.48 4.21
CA TYR A 98 -17.20 -12.61 2.82
C TYR A 98 -15.73 -12.22 2.59
N VAL A 99 -15.31 -11.08 3.14
CA VAL A 99 -13.92 -10.64 3.04
C VAL A 99 -12.99 -11.58 3.80
N LYS A 100 -13.34 -12.00 5.03
CA LYS A 100 -12.54 -13.00 5.76
C LYS A 100 -12.33 -14.28 4.94
N LEU A 101 -13.37 -14.77 4.31
CA LEU A 101 -13.35 -16.00 3.54
C LEU A 101 -12.44 -15.85 2.29
N PHE A 102 -12.71 -14.87 1.45
CA PHE A 102 -12.05 -14.74 0.15
C PHE A 102 -10.70 -14.02 0.18
N TRP A 103 -10.45 -13.14 1.16
CA TRP A 103 -9.16 -12.44 1.27
C TRP A 103 -8.18 -13.09 2.23
N PHE A 104 -8.66 -13.90 3.20
CA PHE A 104 -7.76 -14.46 4.20
C PHE A 104 -7.84 -15.99 4.30
N TRP A 105 -8.99 -16.57 4.58
CA TRP A 105 -9.08 -18.00 4.90
C TRP A 105 -8.76 -18.90 3.72
N LEU A 106 -9.47 -18.76 2.61
CA LEU A 106 -9.26 -19.57 1.41
C LEU A 106 -7.86 -19.36 0.81
N PRO A 107 -7.36 -18.12 0.63
CA PRO A 107 -5.98 -17.89 0.23
C PRO A 107 -4.95 -18.54 1.17
N ALA A 108 -5.11 -18.40 2.49
CA ALA A 108 -4.20 -18.99 3.47
C ALA A 108 -4.14 -20.52 3.42
N LEU A 109 -5.25 -21.18 3.12
CA LEU A 109 -5.28 -22.64 2.90
C LEU A 109 -4.52 -23.02 1.62
N THR A 110 -4.62 -22.21 0.58
CA THR A 110 -4.14 -22.51 -0.76
C THR A 110 -2.63 -22.25 -0.93
N VAL A 111 -2.15 -21.07 -0.49
CA VAL A 111 -0.76 -20.64 -0.77
C VAL A 111 0.28 -21.38 0.07
N ARG A 112 1.53 -21.41 -0.43
CA ARG A 112 2.66 -22.02 0.27
C ARG A 112 3.21 -21.13 1.39
N ARG A 113 3.32 -19.82 1.14
CA ARG A 113 3.84 -18.81 2.08
C ARG A 113 3.02 -17.53 2.00
N ILE A 114 2.95 -16.85 3.12
CA ILE A 114 2.36 -15.52 3.24
C ILE A 114 3.45 -14.60 3.76
N THR A 115 3.76 -13.55 3.02
CA THR A 115 4.68 -12.50 3.46
C THR A 115 3.90 -11.30 3.96
N ILE A 116 4.41 -10.66 4.99
CA ILE A 116 3.82 -9.46 5.60
C ILE A 116 4.91 -8.47 5.93
N ILE A 117 4.54 -7.20 6.01
CA ILE A 117 5.50 -6.09 6.07
C ILE A 117 5.94 -5.68 7.49
N SER A 118 5.31 -6.21 8.53
CA SER A 118 5.64 -5.87 9.93
C SER A 118 5.19 -6.94 10.93
N GLU A 119 5.83 -6.98 12.11
CA GLU A 119 5.40 -7.84 13.22
C GLU A 119 4.00 -7.47 13.73
N PHE A 120 3.62 -6.19 13.67
CA PHE A 120 2.28 -5.75 14.00
C PHE A 120 1.25 -6.44 13.10
N THR A 121 1.43 -6.38 11.77
CA THR A 121 0.55 -7.02 10.80
C THR A 121 0.54 -8.55 10.98
N LYS A 122 1.67 -9.17 11.38
CA LYS A 122 1.73 -10.60 11.70
C LYS A 122 0.81 -10.96 12.85
N ASN A 123 0.86 -10.20 13.92
CA ASN A 123 0.04 -10.43 15.08
C ASN A 123 -1.46 -10.31 14.72
N GLU A 124 -1.84 -9.29 13.97
CA GLU A 124 -3.22 -9.10 13.55
C GLU A 124 -3.68 -10.20 12.57
N LEU A 125 -2.87 -10.52 11.56
CA LEU A 125 -3.20 -11.59 10.62
C LEU A 125 -3.30 -12.96 11.31
N SER A 126 -2.42 -13.25 12.27
CA SER A 126 -2.44 -14.51 13.02
C SER A 126 -3.73 -14.72 13.82
N LYS A 127 -4.42 -13.66 14.24
CA LYS A 127 -5.74 -13.73 14.86
C LYS A 127 -6.84 -14.12 13.85
N ILE A 128 -6.67 -13.74 12.59
CA ILE A 128 -7.64 -14.02 11.51
C ILE A 128 -7.45 -15.42 10.94
N ILE A 129 -6.20 -15.88 10.78
CA ILE A 129 -5.82 -17.18 10.19
C ILE A 129 -4.93 -18.00 11.14
N PRO A 130 -5.37 -18.34 12.37
CA PRO A 130 -4.53 -19.04 13.35
C PRO A 130 -4.03 -20.39 12.83
N PHE A 131 -4.80 -21.06 11.96
CA PHE A 131 -4.47 -22.34 11.34
C PHE A 131 -3.33 -22.27 10.32
N ALA A 132 -2.97 -21.09 9.85
CA ALA A 132 -1.91 -20.88 8.85
C ALA A 132 -0.74 -20.03 9.38
N LYS A 133 -0.63 -19.84 10.69
CA LYS A 133 0.39 -19.01 11.35
C LYS A 133 1.82 -19.41 10.96
N ASN A 134 2.07 -20.71 10.77
CA ASN A 134 3.36 -21.25 10.35
C ASN A 134 3.76 -20.91 8.90
N LYS A 135 2.83 -20.39 8.09
CA LYS A 135 3.10 -19.94 6.73
C LYS A 135 3.51 -18.47 6.66
N ILE A 136 3.34 -17.71 7.75
CA ILE A 136 3.53 -16.26 7.79
C ILE A 136 5.00 -15.93 8.05
N LEU A 137 5.59 -15.11 7.18
CA LEU A 137 6.95 -14.59 7.28
C LEU A 137 6.94 -13.07 7.22
N VAL A 138 7.65 -12.41 8.13
CA VAL A 138 7.82 -10.96 8.07
C VAL A 138 8.95 -10.64 7.11
N ILE A 139 8.66 -9.84 6.09
CA ILE A 139 9.62 -9.29 5.14
C ILE A 139 9.26 -7.81 4.97
N HIS A 140 10.10 -6.92 5.49
CA HIS A 140 9.88 -5.49 5.38
C HIS A 140 9.89 -5.04 3.91
N ASN A 141 9.13 -4.00 3.61
CA ASN A 141 9.12 -3.43 2.26
C ASN A 141 10.52 -2.94 1.88
N ALA A 142 10.90 -3.19 0.63
CA ALA A 142 12.06 -2.56 0.04
C ALA A 142 11.84 -1.04 -0.03
N PHE A 143 12.86 -0.26 0.27
CA PHE A 143 12.86 1.17 0.02
C PHE A 143 13.44 1.45 -1.37
N ASN A 144 13.01 2.54 -1.98
CA ASN A 144 13.57 2.96 -3.25
C ASN A 144 14.91 3.67 -3.04
N PRO A 145 16.05 3.13 -3.51
CA PRO A 145 17.36 3.73 -3.30
C PRO A 145 17.57 5.06 -4.05
N THR A 146 16.67 5.40 -5.00
CA THR A 146 16.76 6.69 -5.70
C THR A 146 16.39 7.88 -4.81
N ILE A 147 15.71 7.65 -3.68
CA ILE A 147 15.50 8.66 -2.64
C ILE A 147 16.76 8.70 -1.78
N GLY A 148 17.83 9.27 -2.32
CA GLY A 148 19.07 9.46 -1.60
C GLY A 148 19.01 10.61 -0.61
N TYR A 149 19.82 10.52 0.46
CA TYR A 149 20.04 11.65 1.36
C TYR A 149 20.75 12.78 0.64
N VAL A 150 20.16 13.97 0.66
CA VAL A 150 20.80 15.19 0.20
C VAL A 150 21.23 16.01 1.41
N LYS A 151 22.55 16.24 1.55
CA LYS A 151 23.04 17.11 2.62
C LYS A 151 22.55 18.53 2.36
N LYS A 152 21.78 19.06 3.31
CA LYS A 152 21.27 20.44 3.25
C LYS A 152 22.07 21.33 4.20
N ILE A 153 22.22 22.58 3.79
CA ILE A 153 22.50 23.66 4.72
C ILE A 153 21.14 23.95 5.38
N ARG A 154 21.03 23.68 6.68
CA ARG A 154 19.79 23.93 7.41
C ARG A 154 19.53 25.42 7.47
N ASP A 155 18.46 25.85 6.83
CA ASP A 155 17.85 27.14 7.10
C ASP A 155 17.27 27.11 8.52
N SER A 156 17.10 28.29 9.10
CA SER A 156 16.50 28.44 10.44
C SER A 156 15.06 27.91 10.49
N ARG A 157 14.38 27.84 9.35
CA ARG A 157 12.98 27.45 9.20
C ARG A 157 12.86 26.00 8.73
N PRO A 158 12.30 25.08 9.54
CA PRO A 158 12.15 23.68 9.16
C PRO A 158 11.09 23.48 8.08
N VAL A 159 11.35 22.55 7.16
CA VAL A 159 10.43 22.11 6.12
C VAL A 159 9.89 20.74 6.48
N ILE A 160 8.56 20.63 6.61
CA ILE A 160 7.86 19.42 7.03
C ILE A 160 7.08 18.86 5.83
N LEU A 161 7.25 17.57 5.53
CA LEU A 161 6.53 16.90 4.45
C LEU A 161 5.41 16.03 4.99
N HIS A 162 4.19 16.27 4.54
CA HIS A 162 3.02 15.44 4.85
C HIS A 162 2.53 14.69 3.62
N MET A 163 2.57 13.35 3.67
CA MET A 163 2.23 12.47 2.55
C MET A 163 0.80 11.92 2.64
N GLY A 164 -0.06 12.43 1.75
CA GLY A 164 -1.46 12.01 1.61
C GLY A 164 -2.43 12.81 2.48
N THR A 165 -3.65 12.95 1.99
CA THR A 165 -4.71 13.80 2.60
C THR A 165 -5.94 13.00 3.01
N LYS A 166 -5.92 11.66 2.86
CA LYS A 166 -7.03 10.79 3.31
C LYS A 166 -7.17 10.83 4.83
N PRO A 167 -8.36 10.56 5.39
CA PRO A 167 -8.61 10.65 6.84
C PRO A 167 -7.61 9.87 7.72
N ASN A 168 -7.13 8.72 7.23
CA ASN A 168 -6.13 7.92 7.94
C ASN A 168 -4.72 8.52 7.95
N LYS A 169 -4.49 9.64 7.24
CA LYS A 169 -3.21 10.37 7.24
C LYS A 169 -3.17 11.48 8.29
N ASN A 170 -4.30 11.81 8.89
CA ASN A 170 -4.43 12.74 10.03
C ASN A 170 -3.89 14.16 9.75
N LEU A 171 -4.03 14.69 8.54
CA LEU A 171 -3.55 16.03 8.19
C LEU A 171 -4.04 17.10 9.19
N GLU A 172 -5.31 17.00 9.61
CA GLU A 172 -5.91 17.95 10.54
C GLU A 172 -5.16 18.01 11.89
N ARG A 173 -4.68 16.84 12.38
CA ARG A 173 -3.88 16.79 13.60
C ARG A 173 -2.48 17.33 13.42
N VAL A 174 -1.91 17.15 12.23
CA VAL A 174 -0.58 17.71 11.89
C VAL A 174 -0.68 19.24 11.88
N VAL A 175 -1.68 19.80 11.21
CA VAL A 175 -1.93 21.26 11.20
C VAL A 175 -2.10 21.79 12.62
N GLU A 176 -2.87 21.11 13.48
CA GLU A 176 -3.07 21.52 14.88
C GLU A 176 -1.77 21.50 15.68
N ALA A 177 -0.93 20.46 15.47
CA ALA A 177 0.36 20.32 16.16
C ALA A 177 1.39 21.38 15.74
N LEU A 178 1.28 21.93 14.54
CA LEU A 178 2.20 22.92 13.98
C LEU A 178 1.78 24.37 14.27
N LYS A 179 0.65 24.61 14.90
CA LYS A 179 0.20 25.96 15.24
C LYS A 179 1.23 26.71 16.08
N GLY A 180 1.57 27.92 15.64
CA GLY A 180 2.55 28.79 16.31
C GLY A 180 4.00 28.41 16.05
N MET A 181 4.28 27.43 15.20
CA MET A 181 5.64 27.07 14.76
C MET A 181 5.96 27.79 13.45
N ASP A 182 7.12 28.41 13.37
CA ASP A 182 7.64 28.95 12.12
C ASP A 182 8.23 27.81 11.26
N CYS A 183 7.39 27.25 10.38
CA CYS A 183 7.75 26.14 9.51
C CYS A 183 7.03 26.26 8.15
N LEU A 184 7.56 25.55 7.15
CA LEU A 184 6.89 25.32 5.87
C LEU A 184 6.34 23.91 5.85
N LEU A 185 5.01 23.76 5.62
CA LEU A 185 4.34 22.47 5.48
C LEU A 185 4.12 22.15 3.99
N ILE A 186 4.83 21.16 3.47
CA ILE A 186 4.62 20.61 2.13
C ILE A 186 3.60 19.47 2.24
N ILE A 187 2.47 19.58 1.52
CA ILE A 187 1.40 18.58 1.54
C ILE A 187 1.32 17.94 0.16
N VAL A 188 1.47 16.61 0.09
CA VAL A 188 1.31 15.86 -1.16
C VAL A 188 -0.02 15.11 -1.13
N GLY A 189 -0.95 15.52 -2.00
CA GLY A 189 -2.28 14.92 -2.14
C GLY A 189 -3.38 15.95 -2.36
N LYS A 190 -4.50 15.50 -2.91
CA LYS A 190 -5.67 16.37 -3.13
C LYS A 190 -6.35 16.64 -1.80
N MET A 191 -6.41 17.89 -1.40
CA MET A 191 -7.09 18.32 -0.17
C MET A 191 -8.60 18.45 -0.39
N SER A 192 -9.37 18.21 0.67
CA SER A 192 -10.80 18.55 0.74
C SER A 192 -10.99 20.03 1.08
N GLU A 193 -12.17 20.58 0.78
CA GLU A 193 -12.53 21.96 1.15
C GLU A 193 -12.36 22.23 2.65
N LYS A 194 -12.71 21.25 3.50
CA LYS A 194 -12.52 21.35 4.93
C LYS A 194 -11.05 21.50 5.33
N GLN A 195 -10.15 20.78 4.65
CA GLN A 195 -8.71 20.85 4.91
C GLN A 195 -8.12 22.17 4.42
N LEU A 196 -8.59 22.67 3.28
CA LEU A 196 -8.22 24.01 2.78
C LEU A 196 -8.62 25.10 3.77
N LEU A 197 -9.88 25.15 4.21
CA LEU A 197 -10.35 26.12 5.19
C LEU A 197 -9.58 26.05 6.52
N LEU A 198 -9.21 24.84 6.96
CA LEU A 198 -8.41 24.67 8.17
C LEU A 198 -7.02 25.29 8.01
N LEU A 199 -6.37 25.10 6.87
CA LEU A 199 -5.04 25.68 6.58
C LEU A 199 -5.13 27.20 6.42
N GLU A 200 -6.12 27.73 5.70
CA GLU A 200 -6.35 29.16 5.54
C GLU A 200 -6.61 29.87 6.88
N SER A 201 -7.29 29.19 7.81
CA SER A 201 -7.50 29.70 9.16
C SER A 201 -6.30 29.56 10.09
N SER A 202 -5.30 28.78 9.68
CA SER A 202 -4.04 28.63 10.40
C SER A 202 -3.03 29.69 9.94
N THR A 203 -2.03 29.99 10.77
CA THR A 203 -0.92 30.89 10.40
C THR A 203 0.25 30.11 9.77
N ILE A 204 0.04 28.87 9.36
CA ILE A 204 1.08 27.98 8.83
C ILE A 204 1.25 28.26 7.34
N ASP A 205 2.47 28.51 6.92
CA ASP A 205 2.79 28.55 5.51
C ASP A 205 2.80 27.14 4.95
N TYR A 206 2.11 26.93 3.82
CA TYR A 206 2.06 25.61 3.19
C TYR A 206 2.16 25.66 1.67
N GLU A 207 2.64 24.55 1.11
CA GLU A 207 2.60 24.24 -0.31
C GLU A 207 1.75 22.99 -0.51
N ASN A 208 0.86 22.95 -1.50
CA ASN A 208 0.10 21.74 -1.83
C ASN A 208 0.44 21.23 -3.23
N HIS A 209 0.87 19.99 -3.29
CA HIS A 209 1.20 19.26 -4.49
C HIS A 209 0.21 18.09 -4.68
N TYR A 210 -0.54 18.07 -5.78
CA TYR A 210 -1.41 16.95 -6.13
C TYR A 210 -1.32 16.64 -7.62
N ASP A 211 -1.58 15.39 -7.98
CA ASP A 211 -1.42 14.89 -9.35
C ASP A 211 0.00 15.09 -9.90
N VAL A 212 0.97 14.90 -9.03
CA VAL A 212 2.39 15.13 -9.29
C VAL A 212 3.09 13.86 -9.75
N SER A 213 4.15 14.03 -10.54
CA SER A 213 5.03 12.94 -10.96
C SER A 213 5.81 12.35 -9.80
N TYR A 214 6.40 11.18 -10.04
CA TYR A 214 7.25 10.55 -9.01
C TYR A 214 8.51 11.36 -8.73
N GLU A 215 9.07 12.01 -9.74
CA GLU A 215 10.21 12.92 -9.64
C GLU A 215 9.91 14.11 -8.72
N GLU A 216 8.73 14.70 -8.84
CA GLU A 216 8.29 15.78 -7.94
C GLU A 216 8.11 15.30 -6.50
N ILE A 217 7.62 14.06 -6.30
CA ILE A 217 7.57 13.44 -4.95
C ILE A 217 8.99 13.31 -4.38
N ILE A 218 9.97 12.85 -5.17
CA ILE A 218 11.37 12.76 -4.73
C ILE A 218 11.90 14.14 -4.34
N GLN A 219 11.60 15.19 -5.13
CA GLN A 219 11.99 16.55 -4.81
C GLN A 219 11.38 17.03 -3.48
N CYS A 220 10.12 16.71 -3.19
CA CYS A 220 9.50 17.01 -1.89
C CYS A 220 10.27 16.31 -0.74
N TYR A 221 10.64 15.04 -0.90
CA TYR A 221 11.47 14.32 0.09
C TYR A 221 12.86 14.95 0.25
N GLN A 222 13.47 15.39 -0.83
CA GLN A 222 14.79 16.05 -0.80
C GLN A 222 14.74 17.43 -0.16
N ARG A 223 13.63 18.15 -0.26
CA ARG A 223 13.43 19.48 0.33
C ARG A 223 13.10 19.45 1.81
N CYS A 224 12.44 18.40 2.31
CA CYS A 224 11.96 18.35 3.69
C CYS A 224 13.08 17.99 4.69
N ASP A 225 12.92 18.45 5.93
CA ASP A 225 13.75 18.10 7.07
C ASP A 225 13.10 16.99 7.91
N ILE A 226 11.76 16.93 7.89
CA ILE A 226 10.92 15.98 8.62
C ILE A 226 9.82 15.47 7.70
N VAL A 227 9.48 14.16 7.80
CA VAL A 227 8.36 13.51 7.11
C VAL A 227 7.33 13.01 8.11
#